data_a7245f18221087017817cca6d887941a
#
_entry.id   a7245f18221087017817cca6d887941a
#
_cell.length_a   1.000
_cell.length_b   1.000
_cell.length_c   1.000
_cell.angle_alpha   90.00
_cell.angle_beta   90.00
_cell.angle_gamma   90.00
#
_symmetry.space_group_name_H-M   'P 1'
#
loop_
_entity.id
_entity.type
_entity.pdbx_description
1 polymer ?
#
loop_
_entity_poly.entity_id
_entity_poly.type
_entity_poly.pdbx_seq_one_letter_code
_entity_poly.pdbx_strand_id
1 'polypeptide(L)'
;EDIINFLNSYFSKKLRLSNKNILITAGPTIEKIDPVRYISNHSSGKMGYALAEEALSLGANVSLISGPTNQSVSKEIELMKIETTDEMYKNTIKKFETSDVVIMAAAVSDFKPKIYSKNKIKKNDLGYFIFYFYQKKKINNWNFIFYFLF
;
A
#
# COMPACT_ATOMS: atom_id res chain seq x y z
N GLU A 1 -17.39 6.11 43.59
CA GLU A 1 -17.02 4.85 42.91
C GLU A 1 -17.55 4.79 41.48
N ASP A 2 -18.79 5.23 41.23
CA ASP A 2 -19.43 5.14 39.91
C ASP A 2 -18.79 6.06 38.82
N ILE A 3 -18.33 7.26 39.22
CA ILE A 3 -17.65 8.19 38.26
C ILE A 3 -16.30 7.64 37.82
N ILE A 4 -15.53 7.07 38.74
CA ILE A 4 -14.22 6.47 38.42
C ILE A 4 -14.41 5.24 37.52
N ASN A 5 -15.39 4.41 37.80
CA ASN A 5 -15.72 3.25 36.99
C ASN A 5 -16.25 3.65 35.62
N PHE A 6 -17.06 4.70 35.53
CA PHE A 6 -17.51 5.27 34.25
C PHE A 6 -16.35 5.83 33.48
N LEU A 7 -15.46 6.63 34.06
CA LEU A 7 -14.28 7.17 33.41
C LEU A 7 -13.33 6.05 32.97
N ASN A 8 -13.08 5.07 33.79
CA ASN A 8 -12.29 3.91 33.44
C ASN A 8 -12.91 3.11 32.29
N SER A 9 -14.23 2.93 32.24
CA SER A 9 -14.92 2.27 31.14
C SER A 9 -14.94 3.12 29.85
N TYR A 10 -15.04 4.44 30.01
CA TYR A 10 -15.06 5.39 28.91
C TYR A 10 -13.67 5.54 28.29
N PHE A 11 -12.61 5.59 29.09
CA PHE A 11 -11.23 5.70 28.61
C PHE A 11 -10.61 4.34 28.30
N SER A 12 -11.06 3.24 28.90
CA SER A 12 -10.77 1.90 28.41
C SER A 12 -11.66 1.62 27.19
N LYS A 13 -11.48 2.37 26.11
CA LYS A 13 -11.87 1.86 24.78
C LYS A 13 -11.32 0.46 24.74
N LYS A 14 -12.20 -0.55 24.66
CA LYS A 14 -11.79 -1.93 24.49
C LYS A 14 -10.88 -1.94 23.26
N LEU A 15 -9.58 -1.99 23.47
CA LEU A 15 -8.59 -2.04 22.41
C LEU A 15 -8.74 -3.42 21.74
N ARG A 16 -9.73 -3.49 20.84
CA ARG A 16 -10.19 -4.73 20.20
C ARG A 16 -9.10 -5.43 19.40
N LEU A 17 -8.07 -4.68 19.02
CA LEU A 17 -6.94 -5.14 18.22
C LEU A 17 -5.63 -5.12 19.02
N SER A 18 -5.69 -5.06 20.36
CA SER A 18 -4.50 -5.13 21.21
C SER A 18 -3.65 -6.34 20.87
N ASN A 19 -2.34 -6.12 20.77
CA ASN A 19 -1.35 -7.13 20.43
C ASN A 19 -1.54 -7.78 19.03
N LYS A 20 -2.34 -7.17 18.14
CA LYS A 20 -2.45 -7.61 16.74
C LYS A 20 -1.51 -6.82 15.86
N ASN A 21 -0.78 -7.52 15.00
CA ASN A 21 0.07 -6.94 13.98
C ASN A 21 -0.71 -6.86 12.67
N ILE A 22 -0.98 -5.64 12.20
CA ILE A 22 -1.76 -5.41 10.99
C ILE A 22 -0.88 -4.78 9.92
N LEU A 23 -0.81 -5.45 8.78
CA LEU A 23 -0.12 -4.96 7.59
C LEU A 23 -1.14 -4.39 6.61
N ILE A 24 -0.90 -3.16 6.15
CA ILE A 24 -1.78 -2.49 5.20
C ILE A 24 -0.95 -1.99 4.02
N THR A 25 -1.45 -2.17 2.79
CA THR A 25 -0.88 -1.51 1.61
C THR A 25 -1.76 -0.37 1.16
N ALA A 26 -1.17 0.74 0.68
CA ALA A 26 -1.91 1.92 0.28
C ALA A 26 -1.27 2.66 -0.90
N GLY A 27 -2.05 3.53 -1.54
CA GLY A 27 -1.57 4.37 -2.63
C GLY A 27 -1.35 3.63 -3.94
N PRO A 28 -0.94 4.35 -4.99
CA PRO A 28 -0.59 3.77 -6.28
C PRO A 28 0.85 3.26 -6.28
N THR A 29 1.18 2.42 -7.27
CA THR A 29 2.57 2.17 -7.65
C THR A 29 2.93 2.90 -8.95
N ILE A 30 4.19 3.18 -9.14
CA ILE A 30 4.74 3.87 -10.31
C ILE A 30 5.70 2.93 -11.04
N GLU A 31 5.47 2.74 -12.33
CA GLU A 31 6.34 1.94 -13.21
C GLU A 31 6.95 2.87 -14.27
N LYS A 32 8.21 3.24 -14.09
CA LYS A 32 8.90 4.19 -14.95
C LYS A 32 9.12 3.63 -16.35
N ILE A 33 8.77 4.41 -17.37
CA ILE A 33 9.06 4.15 -18.79
C ILE A 33 10.40 4.75 -19.15
N ASP A 34 10.60 6.02 -18.80
CA ASP A 34 11.82 6.81 -18.98
C ASP A 34 11.89 7.89 -17.87
N PRO A 35 12.89 8.78 -17.86
CA PRO A 35 13.01 9.81 -16.84
C PRO A 35 11.82 10.78 -16.72
N VAL A 36 10.91 10.81 -17.72
CA VAL A 36 9.81 11.77 -17.81
C VAL A 36 8.45 11.10 -17.66
N ARG A 37 8.30 9.83 -18.07
CA ARG A 37 7.02 9.14 -18.18
C ARG A 37 6.98 7.88 -17.36
N TYR A 38 5.81 7.59 -16.82
CA TYR A 38 5.55 6.39 -16.04
C TYR A 38 4.11 5.92 -16.23
N ILE A 39 3.84 4.69 -15.81
CA ILE A 39 2.51 4.11 -15.67
C ILE A 39 2.16 4.13 -14.20
N SER A 40 0.95 4.51 -13.87
CA SER A 40 0.42 4.47 -12.52
C SER A 40 -1.11 4.42 -12.55
N ASN A 41 -1.71 3.96 -11.48
CA ASN A 41 -3.15 4.00 -11.29
C ASN A 41 -3.55 5.26 -10.51
N HIS A 42 -4.75 5.79 -10.76
CA HIS A 42 -5.30 6.86 -9.95
C HIS A 42 -5.64 6.32 -8.55
N SER A 43 -4.91 6.79 -7.54
CA SER A 43 -5.19 6.47 -6.15
C SER A 43 -4.67 7.58 -5.24
N SER A 44 -5.50 8.02 -4.32
CA SER A 44 -5.09 8.99 -3.29
C SER A 44 -4.50 8.32 -2.05
N GLY A 45 -4.65 7.00 -1.92
CA GLY A 45 -4.26 6.25 -0.72
C GLY A 45 -5.15 6.44 0.50
N LYS A 46 -6.15 7.34 0.46
CA LYS A 46 -6.97 7.74 1.62
C LYS A 46 -7.54 6.56 2.40
N MET A 47 -8.05 5.53 1.71
CA MET A 47 -8.67 4.38 2.35
C MET A 47 -7.65 3.60 3.19
N GLY A 48 -6.49 3.25 2.63
CA GLY A 48 -5.46 2.52 3.36
C GLY A 48 -4.90 3.30 4.55
N TYR A 49 -4.74 4.62 4.40
CA TYR A 49 -4.31 5.49 5.48
C TYR A 49 -5.36 5.59 6.60
N ALA A 50 -6.64 5.73 6.26
CA ALA A 50 -7.73 5.75 7.23
C ALA A 50 -7.86 4.41 7.99
N LEU A 51 -7.70 3.28 7.29
CA LEU A 51 -7.68 1.96 7.91
C LEU A 51 -6.50 1.80 8.88
N ALA A 52 -5.34 2.35 8.53
CA ALA A 52 -4.16 2.30 9.39
C ALA A 52 -4.36 3.10 10.69
N GLU A 53 -4.91 4.30 10.60
CA GLU A 53 -5.23 5.13 11.77
C GLU A 53 -6.30 4.47 12.65
N GLU A 54 -7.36 3.91 12.06
CA GLU A 54 -8.41 3.22 12.81
C GLU A 54 -7.86 1.97 13.49
N ALA A 55 -7.05 1.16 12.80
CA ALA A 55 -6.43 -0.01 13.40
C ALA A 55 -5.53 0.36 14.60
N LEU A 56 -4.74 1.43 14.46
CA LEU A 56 -3.93 1.98 15.56
C LEU A 56 -4.82 2.43 16.72
N SER A 57 -5.91 3.13 16.45
CA SER A 57 -6.86 3.62 17.47
C SER A 57 -7.50 2.48 18.27
N LEU A 58 -7.62 1.30 17.65
CA LEU A 58 -8.11 0.06 18.26
C LEU A 58 -7.01 -0.75 18.97
N GLY A 59 -5.78 -0.23 19.02
CA GLY A 59 -4.66 -0.80 19.76
C GLY A 59 -3.79 -1.79 18.99
N ALA A 60 -3.89 -1.82 17.67
CA ALA A 60 -3.03 -2.67 16.85
C ALA A 60 -1.62 -2.07 16.69
N ASN A 61 -0.63 -2.95 16.46
CA ASN A 61 0.65 -2.57 15.87
C ASN A 61 0.48 -2.52 14.35
N VAL A 62 0.66 -1.35 13.74
CA VAL A 62 0.36 -1.15 12.33
C VAL A 62 1.61 -0.91 11.51
N SER A 63 1.80 -1.71 10.46
CA SER A 63 2.77 -1.48 9.38
C SER A 63 2.02 -1.07 8.11
N LEU A 64 2.35 0.11 7.57
CA LEU A 64 1.75 0.65 6.35
C LEU A 64 2.80 0.71 5.24
N ILE A 65 2.59 -0.03 4.15
CA ILE A 65 3.41 0.04 2.94
C ILE A 65 2.69 0.92 1.94
N SER A 66 3.25 2.08 1.62
CA SER A 66 2.59 3.06 0.77
C SER A 66 3.39 3.44 -0.45
N GLY A 67 2.73 3.40 -1.61
CA GLY A 67 3.17 4.11 -2.79
C GLY A 67 3.08 5.64 -2.62
N PRO A 68 3.42 6.42 -3.64
CA PRO A 68 3.44 7.88 -3.56
C PRO A 68 2.05 8.46 -3.29
N THR A 69 1.90 9.17 -2.18
CA THR A 69 0.67 9.89 -1.79
C THR A 69 1.02 11.17 -1.03
N ASN A 70 0.05 12.07 -0.89
CA ASN A 70 0.14 13.26 -0.05
C ASN A 70 -0.50 13.02 1.33
N GLN A 71 -0.77 11.77 1.70
CA GLN A 71 -1.32 11.43 3.00
C GLN A 71 -0.22 11.38 4.07
N SER A 72 -0.61 11.60 5.30
CA SER A 72 0.23 11.45 6.50
C SER A 72 -0.44 10.51 7.48
N VAL A 73 0.34 9.89 8.33
CA VAL A 73 -0.11 9.02 9.42
C VAL A 73 0.57 9.38 10.73
N SER A 74 -0.01 8.91 11.83
CA SER A 74 0.55 8.99 13.17
C SER A 74 1.96 8.39 13.21
N LYS A 75 2.82 8.94 14.08
CA LYS A 75 4.23 8.51 14.20
C LYS A 75 4.38 7.09 14.73
N GLU A 76 3.35 6.57 15.38
CA GLU A 76 3.28 5.21 15.92
C GLU A 76 3.08 4.16 14.82
N ILE A 77 2.63 4.55 13.62
CA ILE A 77 2.50 3.66 12.47
C ILE A 77 3.86 3.51 11.78
N GLU A 78 4.31 2.28 11.62
CA GLU A 78 5.51 1.97 10.85
C GLU A 78 5.24 2.18 9.35
N LEU A 79 5.60 3.36 8.85
CA LEU A 79 5.39 3.71 7.43
C LEU A 79 6.61 3.34 6.58
N MET A 80 6.39 2.45 5.61
CA MET A 80 7.35 2.08 4.57
C MET A 80 6.93 2.68 3.23
N LYS A 81 7.66 3.69 2.77
CA LYS A 81 7.43 4.31 1.45
C LYS A 81 8.11 3.49 0.36
N ILE A 82 7.39 3.23 -0.70
CA ILE A 82 7.87 2.51 -1.90
C ILE A 82 7.45 3.27 -3.16
N GLU A 83 8.00 2.90 -4.29
CA GLU A 83 7.62 3.48 -5.57
C GLU A 83 7.00 2.43 -6.50
N THR A 84 7.63 1.27 -6.65
CA THR A 84 7.25 0.25 -7.62
C THR A 84 6.42 -0.87 -7.03
N THR A 85 5.69 -1.60 -7.89
CA THR A 85 4.97 -2.81 -7.48
C THR A 85 5.92 -3.89 -6.95
N ASP A 86 7.11 -4.01 -7.52
CA ASP A 86 8.10 -4.99 -7.09
C ASP A 86 8.62 -4.68 -5.68
N GLU A 87 8.79 -3.39 -5.34
CA GLU A 87 9.14 -2.97 -3.97
C GLU A 87 7.98 -3.23 -2.99
N MET A 88 6.75 -2.90 -3.37
CA MET A 88 5.57 -3.20 -2.56
C MET A 88 5.48 -4.68 -2.27
N TYR A 89 5.62 -5.52 -3.29
CA TYR A 89 5.60 -6.98 -3.15
C TYR A 89 6.67 -7.48 -2.15
N LYS A 90 7.93 -7.08 -2.35
CA LYS A 90 9.06 -7.52 -1.49
C LYS A 90 8.83 -7.13 -0.02
N ASN A 91 8.40 -5.88 0.23
CA ASN A 91 8.14 -5.42 1.60
C ASN A 91 6.90 -6.10 2.21
N THR A 92 5.86 -6.36 1.41
CA THR A 92 4.68 -7.10 1.87
C THR A 92 5.06 -8.52 2.29
N ILE A 93 5.79 -9.26 1.46
CA ILE A 93 6.22 -10.63 1.82
C ILE A 93 7.06 -10.64 3.08
N LYS A 94 8.00 -9.69 3.21
CA LYS A 94 8.86 -9.61 4.40
C LYS A 94 8.06 -9.40 5.70
N LYS A 95 7.01 -8.57 5.65
CA LYS A 95 6.15 -8.25 6.81
C LYS A 95 5.04 -9.26 7.03
N PHE A 96 4.67 -9.99 6.00
CA PHE A 96 3.57 -10.93 6.02
C PHE A 96 3.71 -11.99 7.11
N GLU A 97 4.90 -12.59 7.27
CA GLU A 97 5.16 -13.68 8.21
C GLU A 97 4.93 -13.29 9.67
N THR A 98 5.02 -12.01 9.98
CA THR A 98 4.83 -11.46 11.33
C THR A 98 3.50 -10.76 11.54
N SER A 99 2.60 -10.79 10.54
CA SER A 99 1.32 -10.10 10.57
C SER A 99 0.18 -11.05 10.88
N ASP A 100 -0.72 -10.66 11.79
CA ASP A 100 -1.97 -11.38 12.07
C ASP A 100 -3.04 -11.12 11.01
N VAL A 101 -3.04 -9.89 10.43
CA VAL A 101 -4.00 -9.45 9.41
C VAL A 101 -3.28 -8.66 8.33
N VAL A 102 -3.66 -8.90 7.07
CA VAL A 102 -3.14 -8.13 5.93
C VAL A 102 -4.29 -7.54 5.13
N ILE A 103 -4.25 -6.21 4.90
CA ILE A 103 -5.25 -5.47 4.13
C ILE A 103 -4.57 -4.89 2.89
N MET A 104 -4.98 -5.37 1.71
CA MET A 104 -4.41 -4.95 0.43
C MET A 104 -5.29 -3.85 -0.19
N ALA A 105 -5.01 -2.57 0.16
CA ALA A 105 -5.77 -1.41 -0.30
C ALA A 105 -5.01 -0.53 -1.33
N ALA A 106 -3.84 -0.98 -1.78
CA ALA A 106 -3.05 -0.28 -2.79
C ALA A 106 -3.58 -0.48 -4.21
N ALA A 107 -3.46 0.54 -5.04
CA ALA A 107 -3.75 0.48 -6.47
C ALA A 107 -2.46 0.14 -7.25
N VAL A 108 -2.09 -1.13 -7.25
CA VAL A 108 -0.88 -1.62 -7.92
C VAL A 108 -1.04 -1.66 -9.43
N SER A 109 0.03 -1.32 -10.17
CA SER A 109 0.06 -1.40 -11.62
C SER A 109 0.21 -2.86 -12.09
N ASP A 110 -0.71 -3.30 -12.98
CA ASP A 110 -0.67 -4.64 -13.60
C ASP A 110 0.40 -4.73 -14.71
N PHE A 111 0.81 -3.60 -15.24
CA PHE A 111 1.73 -3.51 -16.36
C PHE A 111 2.98 -2.73 -15.98
N LYS A 112 4.11 -3.13 -16.57
CA LYS A 112 5.34 -2.35 -16.53
C LYS A 112 6.01 -2.37 -17.91
N PRO A 113 6.83 -1.37 -18.23
CA PRO A 113 7.65 -1.41 -19.44
C PRO A 113 8.58 -2.61 -19.40
N LYS A 114 8.76 -3.28 -20.54
CA LYS A 114 9.70 -4.40 -20.66
C LYS A 114 11.13 -3.94 -20.39
N ILE A 115 11.46 -2.72 -20.80
CA ILE A 115 12.77 -2.10 -20.63
C ILE A 115 12.57 -0.65 -20.18
N TYR A 116 13.26 -0.26 -19.10
CA TYR A 116 13.39 1.14 -18.72
C TYR A 116 14.41 1.84 -19.62
N SER A 117 14.04 3.00 -20.19
CA SER A 117 14.95 3.83 -20.96
C SER A 117 15.64 4.88 -20.08
N LYS A 118 16.97 4.90 -20.06
CA LYS A 118 17.75 5.91 -19.31
C LYS A 118 17.57 7.33 -19.86
N ASN A 119 17.20 7.45 -21.13
CA ASN A 119 16.96 8.72 -21.81
C ASN A 119 15.49 8.84 -22.19
N LYS A 120 14.98 10.09 -22.28
CA LYS A 120 13.64 10.35 -22.80
C LYS A 120 13.49 9.76 -24.19
N ILE A 121 12.54 8.85 -24.37
CA ILE A 121 12.26 8.23 -25.66
C ILE A 121 11.72 9.31 -26.60
N LYS A 122 12.38 9.49 -27.75
CA LYS A 122 11.95 10.39 -28.81
C LYS A 122 10.99 9.68 -29.77
N LYS A 123 10.20 10.44 -30.51
CA LYS A 123 9.42 9.92 -31.65
C LYS A 123 10.38 9.34 -32.69
N ASN A 124 9.98 8.25 -33.35
CA ASN A 124 10.67 7.79 -34.55
C ASN A 124 10.37 8.74 -35.72
N ASP A 125 11.01 8.52 -36.85
CA ASP A 125 10.85 9.32 -38.07
C ASP A 125 9.42 9.29 -38.63
N LEU A 126 8.62 8.27 -38.27
CA LEU A 126 7.20 8.13 -38.58
C LEU A 126 6.27 8.85 -37.59
N GLY A 127 6.81 9.50 -36.57
CA GLY A 127 6.04 10.25 -35.57
C GLY A 127 5.39 9.40 -34.46
N TYR A 128 5.71 8.12 -34.35
CA TYR A 128 5.13 7.21 -33.38
C TYR A 128 6.07 6.94 -32.21
N PHE A 129 5.46 6.63 -31.01
CA PHE A 129 6.15 6.03 -29.88
C PHE A 129 5.82 4.54 -29.85
N ILE A 130 6.82 3.69 -29.71
CA ILE A 130 6.63 2.26 -29.58
C ILE A 130 7.02 1.88 -28.14
N PHE A 131 6.05 1.35 -27.38
CA PHE A 131 6.26 0.84 -26.05
C PHE A 131 5.91 -0.64 -26.00
N TYR A 132 6.79 -1.45 -25.41
CA TYR A 132 6.52 -2.84 -25.09
C TYR A 132 6.19 -2.95 -23.59
N PHE A 133 4.98 -3.43 -23.28
CA PHE A 133 4.56 -3.65 -21.91
C PHE A 133 4.64 -5.13 -21.56
N TYR A 134 4.95 -5.38 -20.31
CA TYR A 134 4.93 -6.70 -19.73
C TYR A 134 3.82 -6.73 -18.67
N GLN A 135 2.85 -7.63 -18.86
CA GLN A 135 1.85 -7.90 -17.85
C GLN A 135 2.49 -8.72 -16.73
N LYS A 136 2.40 -8.25 -15.50
CA LYS A 136 2.86 -8.99 -14.33
C LYS A 136 2.01 -10.24 -14.17
N LYS A 137 2.62 -11.41 -14.03
CA LYS A 137 1.88 -12.64 -13.72
C LYS A 137 1.12 -12.44 -12.42
N LYS A 138 -0.18 -12.73 -12.42
CA LYS A 138 -0.95 -12.87 -11.18
C LYS A 138 -0.22 -13.91 -10.34
N ILE A 139 -0.03 -13.61 -9.07
CA ILE A 139 0.59 -14.55 -8.12
C ILE A 139 -0.47 -15.59 -7.82
N ASN A 140 -0.41 -16.74 -8.50
CA ASN A 140 -1.43 -17.78 -8.52
C ASN A 140 -1.56 -18.61 -7.22
N ASN A 141 -0.84 -18.26 -6.14
CA ASN A 141 -0.83 -19.05 -4.90
C ASN A 141 -1.22 -18.26 -3.65
N TRP A 142 -2.03 -17.22 -3.81
CA TRP A 142 -2.59 -16.54 -2.65
C TRP A 142 -3.92 -17.19 -2.26
N ASN A 143 -3.87 -18.19 -1.40
CA ASN A 143 -5.03 -18.66 -0.64
C ASN A 143 -5.38 -17.66 0.46
N PHE A 144 -5.47 -16.37 0.10
CA PHE A 144 -5.81 -15.30 1.03
C PHE A 144 -7.15 -14.70 0.67
N ILE A 145 -7.94 -14.48 1.69
CA ILE A 145 -9.21 -13.77 1.57
C ILE A 145 -8.89 -12.32 1.19
N PHE A 146 -8.95 -12.06 -0.13
CA PHE A 146 -8.89 -10.70 -0.65
C PHE A 146 -10.26 -10.05 -0.41
N TYR A 147 -10.35 -9.18 0.57
CA TYR A 147 -11.41 -8.19 0.55
C TYR A 147 -11.00 -7.09 -0.43
N PHE A 148 -11.33 -7.29 -1.71
CA PHE A 148 -11.46 -6.17 -2.64
C PHE A 148 -12.75 -5.44 -2.27
N LEU A 149 -12.63 -4.33 -1.58
CA LEU A 149 -13.67 -3.32 -1.57
C LEU A 149 -13.44 -2.47 -2.82
N PHE A 150 -14.27 -2.71 -3.85
CA PHE A 150 -14.42 -1.80 -4.98
C PHE A 150 -15.21 -0.57 -4.56
#